data_110bd66d3974c4c12103b23d5b5261f7
#
_entry.id   110bd66d3974c4c12103b23d5b5261f7
#
_cell.length_a   1.000
_cell.length_b   1.000
_cell.length_c   1.000
_cell.angle_alpha   90.00
_cell.angle_beta   90.00
_cell.angle_gamma   90.00
#
_symmetry.space_group_name_H-M   'P 1'
#
loop_
_entity.id
_entity.type
_entity.pdbx_description
1 polymer ?
#
loop_
_entity_poly.entity_id
_entity_poly.type
_entity_poly.pdbx_seq_one_letter_code
_entity_poly.pdbx_strand_id
1 'polypeptide(L)'
;KPHMKPERFVFVLLAIVSLLVGMWTGITRLGLDILHLNATAHHGAIMVGGFLGTLISLEKAIPLQKRIYLVIPVISASSIVFFITGHFTYSLLVLILASVGLCIIYAAYLVRQYDLSLLLMFLGALFWMVGNILLLTRNFYPLSFPWWMAFLLFTIVAERLELSKFLPVTKANKNVLLTFLGIFLLAVLLPFHGY
;
A
#
# COMPACT_ATOMS: atom_id res chain seq x y z
N LYS A 1 4.52 10.50 -29.57
CA LYS A 1 4.62 10.84 -28.15
C LYS A 1 3.29 10.44 -27.53
N PRO A 2 3.23 9.53 -26.53
CA PRO A 2 2.00 9.21 -25.85
C PRO A 2 1.59 10.44 -25.03
N HIS A 3 0.59 11.18 -25.51
CA HIS A 3 -0.05 12.21 -24.70
C HIS A 3 -0.74 11.51 -23.53
N MET A 4 -0.24 11.72 -22.31
CA MET A 4 -0.97 11.30 -21.10
C MET A 4 -2.34 11.93 -21.13
N LYS A 5 -3.40 11.10 -21.07
CA LYS A 5 -4.76 11.63 -20.99
C LYS A 5 -4.86 12.52 -19.75
N PRO A 6 -5.44 13.73 -19.85
CA PRO A 6 -5.50 14.68 -18.74
C PRO A 6 -6.09 14.10 -17.45
N GLU A 7 -6.97 13.12 -17.58
CA GLU A 7 -7.54 12.39 -16.44
C GLU A 7 -6.47 11.69 -15.60
N ARG A 8 -5.41 11.14 -16.20
CA ARG A 8 -4.33 10.43 -15.49
C ARG A 8 -3.42 11.39 -14.71
N PHE A 9 -3.26 12.61 -15.19
CA PHE A 9 -2.44 13.63 -14.54
C PHE A 9 -2.98 13.99 -13.16
N VAL A 10 -4.30 14.08 -13.00
CA VAL A 10 -4.94 14.38 -11.71
C VAL A 10 -4.62 13.31 -10.65
N PHE A 11 -4.64 12.03 -11.05
CA PHE A 11 -4.34 10.94 -10.11
C PHE A 11 -2.86 10.91 -9.69
N VAL A 12 -1.95 11.18 -10.64
CA VAL A 12 -0.52 11.31 -10.33
C VAL A 12 -0.28 12.49 -9.39
N LEU A 13 -0.97 13.61 -9.61
CA LEU A 13 -0.88 14.78 -8.73
C LEU A 13 -1.34 14.43 -7.31
N LEU A 14 -2.42 13.66 -7.14
CA LEU A 14 -2.86 13.19 -5.82
C LEU A 14 -1.78 12.36 -5.11
N ALA A 15 -1.12 11.46 -5.82
CA ALA A 15 -0.01 10.68 -5.26
C ALA A 15 1.18 11.57 -4.87
N ILE A 16 1.52 12.58 -5.70
CA ILE A 16 2.58 13.55 -5.38
C ILE A 16 2.23 14.39 -4.14
N VAL A 17 1.01 14.89 -4.04
CA VAL A 17 0.56 15.62 -2.84
C VAL A 17 0.67 14.73 -1.60
N SER A 18 0.28 13.45 -1.73
CA SER A 18 0.41 12.47 -0.65
C SER A 18 1.86 12.27 -0.22
N LEU A 19 2.77 12.19 -1.18
CA LEU A 19 4.21 12.10 -0.92
C LEU A 19 4.73 13.34 -0.20
N LEU A 20 4.39 14.54 -0.68
CA LEU A 20 4.86 15.80 -0.08
C LEU A 20 4.37 15.95 1.37
N VAL A 21 3.11 15.63 1.65
CA VAL A 21 2.59 15.62 3.02
C VAL A 21 3.30 14.57 3.88
N GLY A 22 3.53 13.38 3.34
CA GLY A 22 4.29 12.33 4.02
C GLY A 22 5.73 12.77 4.33
N MET A 23 6.44 13.35 3.37
CA MET A 23 7.79 13.90 3.59
C MET A 23 7.78 15.00 4.66
N TRP A 24 6.82 15.91 4.59
CA TRP A 24 6.67 17.00 5.56
C TRP A 24 6.50 16.46 6.99
N THR A 25 5.60 15.49 7.18
CA THR A 25 5.40 14.84 8.49
C THR A 25 6.64 14.09 8.97
N GLY A 26 7.46 13.57 8.07
CA GLY A 26 8.77 12.98 8.39
C GLY A 26 9.78 14.01 8.89
N ILE A 27 9.87 15.16 8.22
CA ILE A 27 10.77 16.27 8.57
C ILE A 27 10.41 16.85 9.95
N THR A 28 9.11 17.05 10.22
CA THR A 28 8.66 17.53 11.53
C THR A 28 9.00 16.56 12.67
N ARG A 29 8.99 15.23 12.41
CA ARG A 29 9.45 14.23 13.39
C ARG A 29 10.94 14.29 13.70
N LEU A 30 11.76 14.87 12.82
CA LEU A 30 13.18 15.11 13.06
C LEU A 30 13.44 16.37 13.91
N GLY A 31 12.38 17.06 14.37
CA GLY A 31 12.49 18.24 15.21
C GLY A 31 12.58 19.56 14.45
N LEU A 32 12.39 19.57 13.13
CA LEU A 32 12.31 20.77 12.32
C LEU A 32 10.85 21.30 12.35
N ASP A 33 10.55 22.09 13.36
CA ASP A 33 9.21 22.60 13.64
C ASP A 33 8.88 23.84 12.77
N ILE A 34 8.59 23.60 11.48
CA ILE A 34 8.18 24.68 10.57
C ILE A 34 6.66 24.86 10.56
N LEU A 35 5.90 23.78 10.67
CA LEU A 35 4.44 23.77 10.71
C LEU A 35 3.93 22.51 11.41
N HIS A 36 3.30 22.67 12.56
CA HIS A 36 2.67 21.54 13.27
C HIS A 36 1.42 21.07 12.52
N LEU A 37 1.51 19.89 11.91
CA LEU A 37 0.35 19.19 11.37
C LEU A 37 -0.08 18.10 12.36
N ASN A 38 -1.38 17.96 12.61
CA ASN A 38 -1.95 16.83 13.36
C ASN A 38 -1.53 15.46 12.77
N ALA A 39 -1.14 15.48 11.51
CA ALA A 39 -0.66 14.32 10.75
C ALA A 39 0.73 13.80 11.16
N THR A 40 1.54 14.57 11.91
CA THR A 40 2.94 14.23 12.21
C THR A 40 3.11 12.88 12.91
N ALA A 41 2.22 12.57 13.85
CA ALA A 41 2.23 11.27 14.54
C ALA A 41 1.93 10.08 13.61
N HIS A 42 1.30 10.34 12.47
CA HIS A 42 0.76 9.34 11.55
C HIS A 42 1.58 9.17 10.26
N HIS A 43 2.83 9.66 10.23
CA HIS A 43 3.73 9.60 9.07
C HIS A 43 3.73 8.24 8.38
N GLY A 44 3.86 7.12 9.12
CA GLY A 44 3.89 5.77 8.55
C GLY A 44 2.60 5.41 7.81
N ALA A 45 1.43 5.73 8.37
CA ALA A 45 0.14 5.49 7.74
C ALA A 45 -0.05 6.34 6.47
N ILE A 46 0.44 7.58 6.47
CA ILE A 46 0.40 8.49 5.32
C ILE A 46 1.32 7.97 4.20
N MET A 47 2.54 7.54 4.54
CA MET A 47 3.48 7.02 3.55
C MET A 47 3.03 5.71 2.94
N VAL A 48 2.59 4.75 3.76
CA VAL A 48 2.18 3.43 3.26
C VAL A 48 0.79 3.49 2.62
N GLY A 49 -0.18 4.12 3.28
CA GLY A 49 -1.56 4.19 2.81
C GLY A 49 -1.79 5.33 1.83
N GLY A 50 -1.59 6.57 2.28
CA GLY A 50 -1.86 7.76 1.50
C GLY A 50 -1.04 7.87 0.22
N PHE A 51 0.26 7.58 0.25
CA PHE A 51 1.14 7.67 -0.91
C PHE A 51 1.26 6.34 -1.67
N LEU A 52 1.88 5.31 -1.07
CA LEU A 52 2.16 4.05 -1.77
C LEU A 52 0.87 3.31 -2.13
N GLY A 53 -0.13 3.28 -1.25
CA GLY A 53 -1.44 2.70 -1.54
C GLY A 53 -2.13 3.38 -2.72
N THR A 54 -2.05 4.72 -2.81
CA THR A 54 -2.56 5.47 -3.95
C THR A 54 -1.81 5.13 -5.24
N LEU A 55 -0.47 5.12 -5.19
CA LEU A 55 0.37 4.86 -6.36
C LEU A 55 0.16 3.44 -6.90
N ILE A 56 0.20 2.43 -6.03
CA ILE A 56 0.03 1.02 -6.40
C ILE A 56 -1.38 0.77 -6.95
N SER A 57 -2.42 1.29 -6.29
CA SER A 57 -3.79 1.12 -6.77
C SER A 57 -4.03 1.83 -8.09
N LEU A 58 -3.41 2.99 -8.33
CA LEU A 58 -3.48 3.70 -9.61
C LEU A 58 -2.84 2.90 -10.73
N GLU A 59 -1.62 2.41 -10.51
CA GLU A 59 -0.88 1.60 -11.48
C GLU A 59 -1.69 0.36 -11.90
N LYS A 60 -2.30 -0.32 -10.94
CA LYS A 60 -3.06 -1.55 -11.22
C LYS A 60 -4.49 -1.28 -11.71
N ALA A 61 -5.08 -0.11 -11.43
CA ALA A 61 -6.41 0.25 -11.93
C ALA A 61 -6.43 0.65 -13.40
N ILE A 62 -5.35 1.32 -13.89
CA ILE A 62 -5.28 1.83 -15.27
C ILE A 62 -5.44 0.75 -16.34
N PRO A 63 -4.75 -0.43 -16.28
CA PRO A 63 -4.85 -1.45 -17.31
C PRO A 63 -6.21 -2.15 -17.34
N LEU A 64 -7.00 -2.09 -16.28
CA LEU A 64 -8.35 -2.67 -16.24
C LEU A 64 -9.36 -1.92 -17.11
N GLN A 65 -9.03 -0.69 -17.54
CA GLN A 65 -9.81 0.17 -18.45
C GLN A 65 -11.26 0.47 -18.00
N LYS A 66 -11.62 0.14 -16.76
CA LYS A 66 -12.93 0.46 -16.17
C LYS A 66 -12.79 1.62 -15.18
N ARG A 67 -13.55 2.69 -15.40
CA ARG A 67 -13.50 3.92 -14.57
C ARG A 67 -13.78 3.67 -13.08
N ILE A 68 -14.55 2.64 -12.77
CA ILE A 68 -14.88 2.29 -11.37
C ILE A 68 -13.62 1.97 -10.54
N TYR A 69 -12.59 1.35 -11.12
CA TYR A 69 -11.37 1.03 -10.41
C TYR A 69 -10.52 2.28 -10.11
N LEU A 70 -10.68 3.37 -10.89
CA LEU A 70 -9.98 4.64 -10.64
C LEU A 70 -10.51 5.39 -9.39
N VAL A 71 -11.65 4.98 -8.85
CA VAL A 71 -12.15 5.51 -7.57
C VAL A 71 -11.25 5.08 -6.40
N ILE A 72 -10.62 3.90 -6.48
CA ILE A 72 -9.82 3.32 -5.40
C ILE A 72 -8.60 4.19 -5.05
N PRO A 73 -7.73 4.61 -5.99
CA PRO A 73 -6.63 5.52 -5.66
C PRO A 73 -7.11 6.89 -5.13
N VAL A 74 -8.29 7.38 -5.56
CA VAL A 74 -8.87 8.62 -5.01
C VAL A 74 -9.26 8.43 -3.55
N ILE A 75 -9.90 7.31 -3.21
CA ILE A 75 -10.22 6.95 -1.83
C ILE A 75 -8.94 6.91 -0.99
N SER A 76 -7.90 6.22 -1.46
CA SER A 76 -6.63 6.12 -0.73
C SER A 76 -6.01 7.50 -0.49
N ALA A 77 -5.92 8.35 -1.52
CA ALA A 77 -5.37 9.70 -1.42
C ALA A 77 -6.21 10.62 -0.51
N SER A 78 -7.53 10.47 -0.50
CA SER A 78 -8.41 11.29 0.34
C SER A 78 -8.20 11.08 1.85
N SER A 79 -7.60 9.96 2.26
CA SER A 79 -7.24 9.70 3.66
C SER A 79 -6.36 10.81 4.24
N ILE A 80 -5.53 11.47 3.41
CA ILE A 80 -4.63 12.54 3.83
C ILE A 80 -5.37 13.75 4.36
N VAL A 81 -6.49 14.09 3.74
CA VAL A 81 -7.32 15.21 4.20
C VAL A 81 -7.75 14.99 5.65
N PHE A 82 -8.17 13.76 5.97
CA PHE A 82 -8.58 13.40 7.32
C PHE A 82 -7.39 13.35 8.30
N PHE A 83 -6.20 12.94 7.86
CA PHE A 83 -4.99 13.01 8.68
C PHE A 83 -4.61 14.46 9.02
N ILE A 84 -4.64 15.37 8.04
CA ILE A 84 -4.30 16.79 8.24
C ILE A 84 -5.32 17.46 9.16
N THR A 85 -6.62 17.15 9.00
CA THR A 85 -7.70 17.72 9.82
C THR A 85 -7.81 17.09 11.21
N GLY A 86 -6.98 16.11 11.53
CA GLY A 86 -6.96 15.44 12.84
C GLY A 86 -8.04 14.37 13.05
N HIS A 87 -8.73 13.97 11.99
CA HIS A 87 -9.78 12.94 12.04
C HIS A 87 -9.21 11.54 11.80
N PHE A 88 -8.38 11.07 12.71
CA PHE A 88 -7.61 9.83 12.58
C PHE A 88 -8.47 8.59 12.29
N THR A 89 -9.57 8.40 13.00
CA THR A 89 -10.47 7.25 12.79
C THR A 89 -11.02 7.22 11.37
N TYR A 90 -11.47 8.37 10.83
CA TYR A 90 -11.96 8.45 9.45
C TYR A 90 -10.86 8.21 8.44
N SER A 91 -9.62 8.66 8.71
CA SER A 91 -8.47 8.35 7.85
C SER A 91 -8.26 6.85 7.71
N LEU A 92 -8.31 6.10 8.81
CA LEU A 92 -8.13 4.65 8.81
C LEU A 92 -9.30 3.92 8.15
N LEU A 93 -10.54 4.34 8.36
CA LEU A 93 -11.70 3.77 7.67
C LEU A 93 -11.58 3.92 6.15
N VAL A 94 -11.14 5.09 5.69
CA VAL A 94 -10.88 5.35 4.27
C VAL A 94 -9.74 4.47 3.73
N LEU A 95 -8.65 4.29 4.50
CA LEU A 95 -7.56 3.38 4.11
C LEU A 95 -7.99 1.92 4.09
N ILE A 96 -8.86 1.48 5.00
CA ILE A 96 -9.43 0.13 4.97
C ILE A 96 -10.27 -0.04 3.69
N LEU A 97 -11.12 0.93 3.36
CA LEU A 97 -11.92 0.90 2.14
C LEU A 97 -11.01 0.86 0.88
N ALA A 98 -9.93 1.63 0.86
CA ALA A 98 -8.95 1.61 -0.23
C ALA A 98 -8.25 0.26 -0.35
N SER A 99 -7.86 -0.38 0.78
CA SER A 99 -7.22 -1.70 0.78
C SER A 99 -8.16 -2.80 0.31
N VAL A 100 -9.43 -2.76 0.70
CA VAL A 100 -10.48 -3.65 0.13
C VAL A 100 -10.59 -3.43 -1.38
N GLY A 101 -10.61 -2.17 -1.82
CA GLY A 101 -10.62 -1.83 -3.25
C GLY A 101 -9.42 -2.42 -3.99
N LEU A 102 -8.22 -2.35 -3.43
CA LEU A 102 -7.01 -2.94 -4.01
C LEU A 102 -7.11 -4.48 -4.08
N CYS A 103 -7.67 -5.14 -3.06
CA CYS A 103 -7.98 -6.57 -3.11
C CYS A 103 -8.94 -6.91 -4.25
N ILE A 104 -9.98 -6.09 -4.49
CA ILE A 104 -10.92 -6.27 -5.60
C ILE A 104 -10.20 -6.12 -6.95
N ILE A 105 -9.28 -5.16 -7.09
CA ILE A 105 -8.47 -5.01 -8.31
C ILE A 105 -7.67 -6.29 -8.58
N TYR A 106 -6.93 -6.80 -7.59
CA TYR A 106 -6.15 -8.02 -7.77
C TYR A 106 -7.01 -9.27 -7.97
N ALA A 107 -8.15 -9.39 -7.30
CA ALA A 107 -9.11 -10.46 -7.56
C ALA A 107 -9.63 -10.44 -9.00
N ALA A 108 -9.91 -9.23 -9.55
CA ALA A 108 -10.31 -9.09 -10.94
C ALA A 108 -9.22 -9.53 -11.94
N TYR A 109 -7.94 -9.36 -11.61
CA TYR A 109 -6.83 -9.89 -12.39
C TYR A 109 -6.73 -11.41 -12.26
N LEU A 110 -6.79 -11.97 -11.04
CA LEU A 110 -6.68 -13.40 -10.78
C LEU A 110 -7.77 -14.23 -11.46
N VAL A 111 -9.00 -13.68 -11.54
CA VAL A 111 -10.10 -14.33 -12.28
C VAL A 111 -9.83 -14.39 -13.79
N ARG A 112 -9.09 -13.39 -14.34
CA ARG A 112 -8.77 -13.35 -15.77
C ARG A 112 -7.56 -14.22 -16.12
N GLN A 113 -6.56 -14.19 -15.28
CA GLN A 113 -5.30 -14.90 -15.47
C GLN A 113 -4.69 -15.25 -14.12
N TYR A 114 -4.68 -16.54 -13.79
CA TYR A 114 -3.99 -17.02 -12.59
C TYR A 114 -2.47 -16.95 -12.78
N ASP A 115 -1.82 -16.16 -11.92
CA ASP A 115 -0.38 -16.01 -11.88
C ASP A 115 0.12 -15.86 -10.44
N LEU A 116 1.29 -16.45 -10.15
CA LEU A 116 1.86 -16.40 -8.80
C LEU A 116 2.17 -14.96 -8.36
N SER A 117 2.66 -14.11 -9.27
CA SER A 117 2.95 -12.71 -8.95
C SER A 117 1.67 -11.98 -8.55
N LEU A 118 0.56 -12.17 -9.27
CA LEU A 118 -0.74 -11.59 -8.92
C LEU A 118 -1.28 -12.12 -7.59
N LEU A 119 -1.07 -13.41 -7.30
CA LEU A 119 -1.45 -13.97 -5.99
C LEU A 119 -0.67 -13.32 -4.85
N LEU A 120 0.64 -13.13 -5.01
CA LEU A 120 1.47 -12.46 -4.00
C LEU A 120 1.05 -11.00 -3.81
N MET A 121 0.73 -10.26 -4.88
CA MET A 121 0.20 -8.90 -4.80
C MET A 121 -1.14 -8.86 -4.05
N PHE A 122 -2.02 -9.81 -4.31
CA PHE A 122 -3.30 -9.93 -3.61
C PHE A 122 -3.11 -10.19 -2.11
N LEU A 123 -2.20 -11.11 -1.74
CA LEU A 123 -1.83 -11.36 -0.35
C LEU A 123 -1.24 -10.10 0.31
N GLY A 124 -0.40 -9.36 -0.41
CA GLY A 124 0.11 -8.06 0.04
C GLY A 124 -1.01 -7.08 0.36
N ALA A 125 -2.01 -6.96 -0.51
CA ALA A 125 -3.16 -6.08 -0.27
C ALA A 125 -4.00 -6.51 0.95
N LEU A 126 -4.14 -7.81 1.20
CA LEU A 126 -4.76 -8.34 2.42
C LEU A 126 -3.96 -7.97 3.67
N PHE A 127 -2.63 -8.03 3.62
CA PHE A 127 -1.79 -7.62 4.75
C PHE A 127 -1.94 -6.12 5.02
N TRP A 128 -2.02 -5.28 3.99
CA TRP A 128 -2.30 -3.86 4.16
C TRP A 128 -3.64 -3.62 4.86
N MET A 129 -4.68 -4.34 4.45
CA MET A 129 -6.01 -4.28 5.08
C MET A 129 -5.94 -4.68 6.56
N VAL A 130 -5.28 -5.81 6.88
CA VAL A 130 -5.11 -6.29 8.27
C VAL A 130 -4.35 -5.26 9.10
N GLY A 131 -3.26 -4.68 8.60
CA GLY A 131 -2.50 -3.65 9.29
C GLY A 131 -3.35 -2.42 9.63
N ASN A 132 -4.20 -1.96 8.69
CA ASN A 132 -5.10 -0.82 8.91
C ASN A 132 -6.19 -1.15 9.94
N ILE A 133 -6.76 -2.36 9.90
CA ILE A 133 -7.76 -2.83 10.89
C ILE A 133 -7.14 -2.92 12.29
N LEU A 134 -5.94 -3.47 12.40
CA LEU A 134 -5.23 -3.57 13.69
C LEU A 134 -4.93 -2.18 14.27
N LEU A 135 -4.52 -1.23 13.43
CA LEU A 135 -4.31 0.14 13.88
C LEU A 135 -5.60 0.81 14.34
N LEU A 136 -6.70 0.60 13.62
CA LEU A 136 -8.01 1.14 14.00
C LEU A 136 -8.51 0.58 15.32
N THR A 137 -8.34 -0.74 15.55
CA THR A 137 -8.90 -1.43 16.72
C THR A 137 -8.03 -1.34 17.96
N ARG A 138 -6.70 -1.34 17.80
CA ARG A 138 -5.73 -1.37 18.89
C ARG A 138 -5.04 -0.04 19.13
N ASN A 139 -5.12 0.90 18.18
CA ASN A 139 -4.43 2.20 18.21
C ASN A 139 -2.92 2.08 18.58
N PHE A 140 -2.27 1.01 18.12
CA PHE A 140 -0.89 0.68 18.45
C PHE A 140 -0.08 0.36 17.19
N TYR A 141 0.77 1.31 16.78
CA TYR A 141 1.58 1.23 15.55
C TYR A 141 2.49 -0.01 15.46
N PRO A 142 3.22 -0.42 16.54
CA PRO A 142 4.10 -1.59 16.47
C PRO A 142 3.39 -2.87 16.04
N LEU A 143 2.10 -3.03 16.32
CA LEU A 143 1.31 -4.18 15.92
C LEU A 143 0.95 -4.14 14.42
N SER A 144 0.76 -2.95 13.86
CA SER A 144 0.34 -2.75 12.46
C SER A 144 1.51 -2.70 11.50
N PHE A 145 2.67 -2.23 11.97
CA PHE A 145 3.87 -2.03 11.16
C PHE A 145 4.36 -3.29 10.44
N PRO A 146 4.47 -4.48 11.06
CA PRO A 146 4.89 -5.70 10.36
C PRO A 146 3.98 -6.07 9.18
N TRP A 147 2.68 -5.84 9.30
CA TRP A 147 1.70 -6.10 8.25
C TRP A 147 1.84 -5.15 7.06
N TRP A 148 2.14 -3.87 7.33
CA TRP A 148 2.44 -2.91 6.28
C TRP A 148 3.76 -3.24 5.57
N MET A 149 4.78 -3.69 6.32
CA MET A 149 6.03 -4.16 5.72
C MET A 149 5.78 -5.42 4.87
N ALA A 150 4.92 -6.33 5.31
CA ALA A 150 4.49 -7.48 4.51
C ALA A 150 3.83 -7.03 3.20
N PHE A 151 2.92 -6.07 3.25
CA PHE A 151 2.31 -5.48 2.04
C PHE A 151 3.36 -5.00 1.04
N LEU A 152 4.30 -4.17 1.49
CA LEU A 152 5.33 -3.61 0.62
C LEU A 152 6.27 -4.69 0.08
N LEU A 153 6.74 -5.61 0.94
CA LEU A 153 7.62 -6.69 0.55
C LEU A 153 6.97 -7.59 -0.50
N PHE A 154 5.74 -8.03 -0.27
CA PHE A 154 5.01 -8.89 -1.21
C PHE A 154 4.74 -8.19 -2.54
N THR A 155 4.40 -6.90 -2.52
CA THR A 155 4.23 -6.11 -3.74
C THR A 155 5.53 -6.01 -4.54
N ILE A 156 6.65 -5.62 -3.89
CA ILE A 156 7.96 -5.49 -4.55
C ILE A 156 8.42 -6.82 -5.13
N VAL A 157 8.34 -7.90 -4.35
CA VAL A 157 8.74 -9.24 -4.78
C VAL A 157 7.89 -9.72 -5.95
N ALA A 158 6.58 -9.49 -5.89
CA ALA A 158 5.66 -9.90 -6.94
C ALA A 158 5.91 -9.15 -8.25
N GLU A 159 6.19 -7.85 -8.19
CA GLU A 159 6.57 -7.07 -9.37
C GLU A 159 7.91 -7.53 -9.96
N ARG A 160 8.89 -7.86 -9.12
CA ARG A 160 10.15 -8.46 -9.59
C ARG A 160 9.95 -9.81 -10.26
N LEU A 161 9.06 -10.65 -9.72
CA LEU A 161 8.69 -11.92 -10.36
C LEU A 161 7.98 -11.71 -11.71
N GLU A 162 7.10 -10.71 -11.80
CA GLU A 162 6.43 -10.37 -13.06
C GLU A 162 7.44 -9.94 -14.13
N LEU A 163 8.37 -9.06 -13.79
CA LEU A 163 9.45 -8.62 -14.69
C LEU A 163 10.40 -9.75 -15.06
N SER A 164 10.67 -10.69 -14.15
CA SER A 164 11.57 -11.80 -14.38
C SER A 164 11.04 -12.87 -15.36
N LYS A 165 9.76 -12.79 -15.76
CA LYS A 165 9.20 -13.68 -16.80
C LYS A 165 9.91 -13.53 -18.15
N PHE A 166 10.54 -12.38 -18.38
CA PHE A 166 11.34 -12.10 -19.57
C PHE A 166 12.79 -12.58 -19.46
N LEU A 167 13.21 -13.07 -18.29
CA LEU A 167 14.56 -13.58 -18.01
C LEU A 167 14.46 -15.03 -17.52
N PRO A 168 15.39 -15.91 -17.89
CA PRO A 168 15.39 -17.31 -17.45
C PRO A 168 15.71 -17.40 -15.95
N VAL A 169 14.69 -17.30 -15.10
CA VAL A 169 14.83 -17.53 -13.66
C VAL A 169 14.78 -19.02 -13.39
N THR A 170 15.80 -19.56 -12.73
CA THR A 170 15.84 -20.97 -12.36
C THR A 170 14.76 -21.30 -11.32
N LYS A 171 14.22 -22.52 -11.37
CA LYS A 171 13.26 -23.01 -10.36
C LYS A 171 13.81 -22.90 -8.94
N ALA A 172 15.13 -23.11 -8.76
CA ALA A 172 15.81 -22.98 -7.48
C ALA A 172 15.69 -21.55 -6.90
N ASN A 173 15.95 -20.51 -7.69
CA ASN A 173 15.85 -19.13 -7.25
C ASN A 173 14.43 -18.75 -6.84
N LYS A 174 13.42 -19.25 -7.56
CA LYS A 174 12.02 -19.05 -7.23
C LYS A 174 11.64 -19.71 -5.89
N ASN A 175 12.11 -20.94 -5.66
CA ASN A 175 11.87 -21.63 -4.40
C ASN A 175 12.54 -20.95 -3.21
N VAL A 176 13.79 -20.49 -3.37
CA VAL A 176 14.50 -19.72 -2.35
C VAL A 176 13.70 -18.46 -1.98
N LEU A 177 13.23 -17.71 -2.98
CA LEU A 177 12.43 -16.50 -2.76
C LEU A 177 11.15 -16.80 -1.98
N LEU A 178 10.40 -17.84 -2.38
CA LEU A 178 9.17 -18.23 -1.69
C LEU A 178 9.44 -18.73 -0.27
N THR A 179 10.56 -19.40 -0.03
CA THR A 179 10.98 -19.82 1.31
C THR A 179 11.23 -18.60 2.21
N PHE A 180 11.96 -17.58 1.72
CA PHE A 180 12.19 -16.34 2.45
C PHE A 180 10.88 -15.61 2.77
N LEU A 181 9.96 -15.52 1.81
CA LEU A 181 8.64 -14.93 2.04
C LEU A 181 7.85 -15.72 3.10
N GLY A 182 7.92 -17.05 3.06
CA GLY A 182 7.28 -17.92 4.06
C GLY A 182 7.86 -17.72 5.46
N ILE A 183 9.18 -17.64 5.60
CA ILE A 183 9.85 -17.36 6.88
C ILE A 183 9.47 -15.99 7.40
N PHE A 184 9.46 -14.96 6.54
CA PHE A 184 9.04 -13.63 6.92
C PHE A 184 7.58 -13.61 7.41
N LEU A 185 6.69 -14.30 6.71
CA LEU A 185 5.28 -14.39 7.08
C LEU A 185 5.10 -15.08 8.43
N LEU A 186 5.82 -16.17 8.68
CA LEU A 186 5.83 -16.84 9.98
C LEU A 186 6.31 -15.89 11.09
N ALA A 187 7.35 -15.09 10.83
CA ALA A 187 7.84 -14.10 11.80
C ALA A 187 6.78 -13.00 12.10
N VAL A 188 6.00 -12.57 11.10
CA VAL A 188 4.91 -11.59 11.29
C VAL A 188 3.74 -12.18 12.07
N LEU A 189 3.46 -13.49 11.88
CA LEU A 189 2.35 -14.19 12.55
C LEU A 189 2.71 -14.65 13.96
N LEU A 190 3.99 -14.83 14.27
CA LEU A 190 4.42 -15.19 15.63
C LEU A 190 4.08 -14.03 16.58
N PRO A 191 3.30 -14.29 17.64
CA PRO A 191 2.99 -13.25 18.60
C PRO A 191 4.30 -12.78 19.25
N PHE A 192 4.60 -11.49 19.13
CA PHE A 192 5.61 -10.84 19.94
C PHE A 192 5.15 -10.90 21.42
N HIS A 193 5.52 -11.95 22.14
CA HIS A 193 5.32 -12.08 23.58
C HIS A 193 6.39 -11.22 24.28
N GLY A 194 6.27 -9.92 24.21
CA GLY A 194 7.32 -9.06 24.76
C GLY A 194 6.92 -7.63 25.09
N TYR A 195 5.61 -7.32 25.13
CA TYR A 195 5.14 -6.01 25.65
C TYR A 195 3.87 -6.15 26.44
#